data_cd3bf46501f19a69bb0692dd8cad6bf9
#
_entry.id   cd3bf46501f19a69bb0692dd8cad6bf9
#
_cell.length_a   1.000
_cell.length_b   1.000
_cell.length_c   1.000
_cell.angle_alpha   90.00
_cell.angle_beta   90.00
_cell.angle_gamma   90.00
#
_symmetry.space_group_name_H-M   'P 1'
#
loop_
_entity.id
_entity.type
_entity.pdbx_description
1 polymer ?
#
loop_
_entity_poly.entity_id
_entity_poly.type
_entity_poly.pdbx_seq_one_letter_code
_entity_poly.pdbx_strand_id
1 'polypeptide(L)'
;MLILFLSVAVKLWMGVFNKNLGKRIHSQVMMATAADSMGDVITTGATIASVLFFYFTGVNIDGYVGLGVSLVVMWAGIGIAKDTLEPLIGAPVDPQVYKQISDFVEKHDGILGSHDLIVHNYGPGRSMASIHAEVPNDVNIETSHEIIDRVEREALEQLGIMLVIHMDPVETKDEHVLEAKEKVEKVLRAMDPKLSIHDFRMVPGTDQINLIFDLVVPFEYDQKKQDHIRSAIMGVLQIVDPRYQCVITMEHSYKAHV
;
A
#
# COMPACT_ATOMS: atom_id res chain seq x y z
N MET A 1 29.57 38.05 8.56
CA MET A 1 29.36 37.10 9.67
C MET A 1 27.99 37.30 10.31
N LEU A 2 27.61 38.48 10.82
CA LEU A 2 26.30 38.68 11.50
C LEU A 2 25.10 38.23 10.64
N ILE A 3 25.12 38.57 9.34
CA ILE A 3 24.05 38.19 8.39
C ILE A 3 23.97 36.66 8.23
N LEU A 4 25.10 35.95 8.18
CA LEU A 4 25.13 34.48 8.07
C LEU A 4 24.54 33.81 9.32
N PHE A 5 24.89 34.30 10.53
CA PHE A 5 24.32 33.80 11.76
C PHE A 5 22.80 34.05 11.85
N LEU A 6 22.34 35.22 11.43
CA LEU A 6 20.93 35.54 11.40
C LEU A 6 20.20 34.63 10.38
N SER A 7 20.79 34.39 9.20
CA SER A 7 20.25 33.47 8.20
C SER A 7 20.09 32.05 8.75
N VAL A 8 21.14 31.52 9.42
CA VAL A 8 21.06 30.21 10.07
C VAL A 8 19.95 30.14 11.11
N ALA A 9 19.83 31.16 11.95
CA ALA A 9 18.78 31.20 13.00
C ALA A 9 17.37 31.19 12.40
N VAL A 10 17.12 31.99 11.37
CA VAL A 10 15.83 32.02 10.67
C VAL A 10 15.53 30.70 9.99
N LYS A 11 16.49 30.12 9.25
CA LYS A 11 16.32 28.82 8.58
C LYS A 11 16.11 27.66 9.54
N LEU A 12 16.81 27.68 10.68
CA LEU A 12 16.60 26.70 11.74
C LEU A 12 15.18 26.78 12.32
N TRP A 13 14.72 28.00 12.60
CA TRP A 13 13.35 28.22 13.07
C TRP A 13 12.33 27.75 12.03
N MET A 14 12.51 28.09 10.75
CA MET A 14 11.63 27.62 9.66
C MET A 14 11.62 26.11 9.54
N GLY A 15 12.77 25.46 9.61
CA GLY A 15 12.90 24.02 9.55
C GLY A 15 12.13 23.31 10.68
N VAL A 16 12.32 23.78 11.92
CA VAL A 16 11.61 23.23 13.09
C VAL A 16 10.10 23.49 13.00
N PHE A 17 9.70 24.70 12.62
CA PHE A 17 8.29 25.05 12.47
C PHE A 17 7.59 24.18 11.43
N ASN A 18 8.14 24.11 10.21
CA ASN A 18 7.58 23.32 9.13
C ASN A 18 7.55 21.81 9.46
N LYS A 19 8.59 21.28 10.13
CA LYS A 19 8.62 19.89 10.59
C LYS A 19 7.50 19.57 11.56
N ASN A 20 7.31 20.44 12.58
CA ASN A 20 6.29 20.23 13.60
C ASN A 20 4.87 20.34 13.03
N LEU A 21 4.63 21.32 12.17
CA LEU A 21 3.34 21.53 11.55
C LEU A 21 3.06 20.43 10.50
N GLY A 22 4.06 20.11 9.67
CA GLY A 22 3.96 19.05 8.63
C GLY A 22 3.60 17.69 9.23
N LYS A 23 4.19 17.34 10.39
CA LYS A 23 3.81 16.11 11.13
C LYS A 23 2.36 16.13 11.63
N ARG A 24 1.88 17.29 12.10
CA ARG A 24 0.51 17.41 12.64
C ARG A 24 -0.59 17.30 11.59
N ILE A 25 -0.31 17.81 10.38
CA ILE A 25 -1.29 17.84 9.29
C ILE A 25 -0.98 16.80 8.19
N HIS A 26 -0.01 15.90 8.44
CA HIS A 26 0.46 14.87 7.49
C HIS A 26 0.80 15.42 6.10
N SER A 27 1.43 16.62 6.05
CA SER A 27 1.79 17.29 4.80
C SER A 27 3.23 16.98 4.38
N GLN A 28 3.39 16.20 3.32
CA GLN A 28 4.71 15.90 2.73
C GLN A 28 5.41 17.17 2.19
N VAL A 29 4.66 18.13 1.66
CA VAL A 29 5.21 19.41 1.19
C VAL A 29 5.87 20.18 2.33
N MET A 30 5.25 20.24 3.50
CA MET A 30 5.85 20.90 4.66
C MET A 30 7.07 20.14 5.20
N MET A 31 7.04 18.82 5.15
CA MET A 31 8.21 17.98 5.51
C MET A 31 9.38 18.23 4.55
N ALA A 32 9.13 18.33 3.24
CA ALA A 32 10.14 18.68 2.24
C ALA A 32 10.71 20.09 2.47
N THR A 33 9.85 21.10 2.75
CA THR A 33 10.29 22.47 3.09
C THR A 33 11.12 22.51 4.38
N ALA A 34 10.80 21.66 5.36
CA ALA A 34 11.59 21.53 6.58
C ALA A 34 13.00 20.97 6.27
N ALA A 35 13.08 19.93 5.46
CA ALA A 35 14.35 19.32 5.04
C ALA A 35 15.21 20.29 4.23
N ASP A 36 14.62 21.05 3.30
CA ASP A 36 15.29 22.10 2.54
C ASP A 36 15.89 23.18 3.47
N SER A 37 15.09 23.67 4.42
CA SER A 37 15.55 24.65 5.41
C SER A 37 16.69 24.12 6.28
N MET A 38 16.68 22.83 6.62
CA MET A 38 17.78 22.19 7.39
C MET A 38 19.04 22.00 6.49
N GLY A 39 18.88 21.71 5.21
CA GLY A 39 19.97 21.70 4.23
C GLY A 39 20.66 23.05 4.13
N ASP A 40 19.91 24.14 4.11
CA ASP A 40 20.45 25.51 4.13
C ASP A 40 21.21 25.83 5.41
N VAL A 41 20.73 25.35 6.57
CA VAL A 41 21.46 25.47 7.85
C VAL A 41 22.81 24.76 7.79
N ILE A 42 22.84 23.53 7.25
CA ILE A 42 24.08 22.75 7.12
C ILE A 42 25.04 23.47 6.16
N THR A 43 24.57 23.91 5.00
CA THR A 43 25.38 24.60 3.97
C THR A 43 25.98 25.89 4.49
N THR A 44 25.14 26.73 5.11
CA THR A 44 25.58 28.03 5.68
C THR A 44 26.51 27.81 6.88
N GLY A 45 26.21 26.83 7.73
CA GLY A 45 27.05 26.46 8.86
C GLY A 45 28.44 25.97 8.42
N ALA A 46 28.50 25.15 7.39
CA ALA A 46 29.74 24.67 6.79
C ALA A 46 30.57 25.81 6.18
N THR A 47 29.90 26.76 5.51
CA THR A 47 30.56 27.98 4.99
C THR A 47 31.15 28.83 6.14
N ILE A 48 30.40 29.04 7.22
CA ILE A 48 30.90 29.75 8.40
C ILE A 48 32.13 29.04 8.97
N ALA A 49 32.05 27.72 9.13
CA ALA A 49 33.15 26.92 9.66
C ALA A 49 34.41 26.99 8.77
N SER A 50 34.24 26.92 7.42
CA SER A 50 35.33 27.03 6.45
C SER A 50 35.99 28.41 6.51
N VAL A 51 35.23 29.49 6.62
CA VAL A 51 35.77 30.85 6.72
C VAL A 51 36.52 31.05 8.04
N LEU A 52 36.01 30.53 9.16
CA LEU A 52 36.70 30.58 10.45
C LEU A 52 37.99 29.75 10.43
N PHE A 53 37.96 28.57 9.83
CA PHE A 53 39.17 27.72 9.67
C PHE A 53 40.25 28.45 8.86
N PHE A 54 39.87 29.06 7.74
CA PHE A 54 40.79 29.87 6.95
C PHE A 54 41.38 31.02 7.76
N TYR A 55 40.54 31.71 8.54
CA TYR A 55 40.99 32.84 9.35
C TYR A 55 42.05 32.46 10.39
N PHE A 56 41.94 31.27 11.02
CA PHE A 56 42.87 30.82 12.03
C PHE A 56 44.11 30.10 11.48
N THR A 57 43.96 29.41 10.34
CA THR A 57 45.03 28.52 9.82
C THR A 57 45.72 29.04 8.57
N GLY A 58 45.11 30.01 7.86
CA GLY A 58 45.51 30.47 6.54
C GLY A 58 45.29 29.45 5.41
N VAL A 59 44.72 28.27 5.70
CA VAL A 59 44.48 27.20 4.71
C VAL A 59 43.06 27.28 4.22
N ASN A 60 42.90 27.40 2.88
CA ASN A 60 41.57 27.41 2.25
C ASN A 60 41.08 25.98 2.01
N ILE A 61 40.03 25.58 2.74
CA ILE A 61 39.36 24.27 2.61
C ILE A 61 37.96 24.38 2.00
N ASP A 62 37.52 25.57 1.59
CA ASP A 62 36.14 25.85 1.16
C ASP A 62 35.67 24.91 0.05
N GLY A 63 36.51 24.65 -0.97
CA GLY A 63 36.16 23.73 -2.05
C GLY A 63 35.90 22.30 -1.59
N TYR A 64 36.67 21.79 -0.62
CA TYR A 64 36.46 20.43 -0.06
C TYR A 64 35.22 20.34 0.81
N VAL A 65 35.00 21.35 1.64
CA VAL A 65 33.82 21.46 2.48
C VAL A 65 32.57 21.59 1.61
N GLY A 66 32.62 22.45 0.59
CA GLY A 66 31.52 22.64 -0.37
C GLY A 66 31.18 21.35 -1.13
N LEU A 67 32.18 20.59 -1.57
CA LEU A 67 31.98 19.28 -2.21
C LEU A 67 31.31 18.28 -1.25
N GLY A 68 31.78 18.19 -0.02
CA GLY A 68 31.19 17.30 0.99
C GLY A 68 29.73 17.64 1.29
N VAL A 69 29.43 18.92 1.49
CA VAL A 69 28.07 19.41 1.73
C VAL A 69 27.16 19.17 0.53
N SER A 70 27.64 19.41 -0.70
CA SER A 70 26.84 19.18 -1.91
C SER A 70 26.42 17.73 -2.07
N LEU A 71 27.29 16.77 -1.74
CA LEU A 71 26.96 15.34 -1.76
C LEU A 71 25.90 14.98 -0.72
N VAL A 72 25.98 15.53 0.49
CA VAL A 72 24.99 15.32 1.55
C VAL A 72 23.62 15.90 1.15
N VAL A 73 23.59 17.12 0.62
CA VAL A 73 22.35 17.78 0.18
C VAL A 73 21.75 17.06 -1.01
N MET A 74 22.58 16.61 -1.96
CA MET A 74 22.12 15.81 -3.10
C MET A 74 21.46 14.51 -2.66
N TRP A 75 22.06 13.80 -1.72
CA TRP A 75 21.52 12.55 -1.18
C TRP A 75 20.19 12.78 -0.44
N ALA A 76 20.11 13.82 0.39
CA ALA A 76 18.88 14.23 1.04
C ALA A 76 17.78 14.60 0.02
N GLY A 77 18.13 15.31 -1.05
CA GLY A 77 17.20 15.66 -2.13
C GLY A 77 16.64 14.44 -2.86
N ILE A 78 17.47 13.44 -3.12
CA ILE A 78 17.02 12.15 -3.72
C ILE A 78 16.02 11.46 -2.78
N GLY A 79 16.29 11.45 -1.47
CA GLY A 79 15.36 10.90 -0.47
C GLY A 79 13.99 11.59 -0.52
N ILE A 80 13.97 12.92 -0.49
CA ILE A 80 12.74 13.71 -0.56
C ILE A 80 11.98 13.44 -1.88
N ALA A 81 12.69 13.37 -3.00
CA ALA A 81 12.09 13.08 -4.30
C ALA A 81 11.44 11.69 -4.30
N LYS A 82 12.11 10.67 -3.74
CA LYS A 82 11.58 9.32 -3.60
C LYS A 82 10.31 9.33 -2.73
N ASP A 83 10.38 9.89 -1.52
CA ASP A 83 9.25 9.93 -0.58
C ASP A 83 8.03 10.70 -1.14
N THR A 84 8.28 11.67 -2.04
CA THR A 84 7.22 12.45 -2.69
C THR A 84 6.59 11.70 -3.86
N LEU A 85 7.39 10.93 -4.62
CA LEU A 85 6.92 10.20 -5.79
C LEU A 85 6.25 8.87 -5.41
N GLU A 86 6.72 8.21 -4.36
CA GLU A 86 6.23 6.90 -3.94
C GLU A 86 4.70 6.84 -3.79
N PRO A 87 4.01 7.79 -3.10
CA PRO A 87 2.55 7.81 -3.03
C PRO A 87 1.85 8.03 -4.38
N LEU A 88 2.53 8.67 -5.34
CA LEU A 88 1.95 8.95 -6.66
C LEU A 88 2.03 7.75 -7.61
N ILE A 89 3.04 6.89 -7.44
CA ILE A 89 3.23 5.68 -8.25
C ILE A 89 2.57 4.44 -7.64
N GLY A 90 2.01 4.53 -6.42
CA GLY A 90 1.34 3.47 -5.72
C GLY A 90 2.19 2.86 -4.61
N ALA A 91 2.14 3.45 -3.42
CA ALA A 91 2.68 2.84 -2.22
C ALA A 91 1.70 1.78 -1.67
N PRO A 92 2.20 0.70 -1.04
CA PRO A 92 1.33 -0.23 -0.32
C PRO A 92 0.51 0.49 0.75
N VAL A 93 -0.73 0.07 0.92
CA VAL A 93 -1.64 0.66 1.91
C VAL A 93 -1.14 0.36 3.33
N ASP A 94 -1.14 1.38 4.20
CA ASP A 94 -0.85 1.19 5.63
C ASP A 94 -1.79 0.13 6.22
N PRO A 95 -1.28 -0.88 6.94
CA PRO A 95 -2.09 -1.97 7.49
C PRO A 95 -3.24 -1.50 8.40
N GLN A 96 -3.07 -0.38 9.11
CA GLN A 96 -4.13 0.18 9.96
C GLN A 96 -5.24 0.80 9.11
N VAL A 97 -4.87 1.53 8.05
CA VAL A 97 -5.83 2.11 7.10
C VAL A 97 -6.55 1.00 6.35
N TYR A 98 -5.83 -0.02 5.90
CA TYR A 98 -6.42 -1.20 5.27
C TYR A 98 -7.49 -1.82 6.18
N LYS A 99 -7.12 -2.13 7.42
CA LYS A 99 -8.02 -2.74 8.39
C LYS A 99 -9.25 -1.86 8.68
N GLN A 100 -9.04 -0.55 8.83
CA GLN A 100 -10.13 0.39 9.10
C GLN A 100 -11.16 0.40 7.97
N ILE A 101 -10.73 0.42 6.71
CA ILE A 101 -11.64 0.46 5.56
C ILE A 101 -12.30 -0.91 5.38
N SER A 102 -11.55 -2.01 5.47
CA SER A 102 -12.07 -3.37 5.35
C SER A 102 -13.12 -3.66 6.44
N ASP A 103 -12.79 -3.42 7.72
CA ASP A 103 -13.73 -3.59 8.84
C ASP A 103 -14.99 -2.70 8.67
N PHE A 104 -14.81 -1.49 8.09
CA PHE A 104 -15.93 -0.60 7.82
C PHE A 104 -16.87 -1.18 6.74
N VAL A 105 -16.34 -1.72 5.67
CA VAL A 105 -17.13 -2.34 4.58
C VAL A 105 -17.83 -3.61 5.09
N GLU A 106 -17.09 -4.49 5.75
CA GLU A 106 -17.56 -5.81 6.20
C GLU A 106 -18.59 -5.77 7.34
N LYS A 107 -18.71 -4.65 8.07
CA LYS A 107 -19.73 -4.50 9.12
C LYS A 107 -21.16 -4.38 8.58
N HIS A 108 -21.33 -4.16 7.28
CA HIS A 108 -22.64 -3.96 6.68
C HIS A 108 -23.30 -5.29 6.30
N ASP A 109 -24.54 -5.47 6.70
CA ASP A 109 -25.34 -6.65 6.35
C ASP A 109 -25.45 -6.80 4.83
N GLY A 110 -25.15 -7.99 4.32
CA GLY A 110 -25.15 -8.31 2.89
C GLY A 110 -23.75 -8.28 2.26
N ILE A 111 -22.72 -7.92 3.00
CA ILE A 111 -21.31 -8.05 2.59
C ILE A 111 -20.70 -9.21 3.38
N LEU A 112 -20.08 -10.15 2.69
CA LEU A 112 -19.51 -11.37 3.26
C LEU A 112 -18.02 -11.27 3.54
N GLY A 113 -17.32 -10.42 2.78
CA GLY A 113 -15.88 -10.20 2.88
C GLY A 113 -15.45 -9.05 1.99
N SER A 114 -14.19 -8.64 2.12
CA SER A 114 -13.59 -7.63 1.26
C SER A 114 -12.12 -7.92 0.96
N HIS A 115 -11.68 -7.55 -0.24
CA HIS A 115 -10.30 -7.74 -0.70
C HIS A 115 -9.88 -6.66 -1.70
N ASP A 116 -8.64 -6.69 -2.16
CA ASP A 116 -8.05 -5.82 -3.19
C ASP A 116 -8.26 -4.32 -2.97
N LEU A 117 -8.10 -3.90 -1.71
CA LEU A 117 -8.16 -2.49 -1.36
C LEU A 117 -6.94 -1.74 -1.91
N ILE A 118 -7.21 -0.76 -2.75
CA ILE A 118 -6.24 0.21 -3.26
C ILE A 118 -6.64 1.59 -2.76
N VAL A 119 -5.68 2.34 -2.18
CA VAL A 119 -5.93 3.69 -1.67
C VAL A 119 -5.02 4.68 -2.37
N HIS A 120 -5.61 5.72 -2.94
CA HIS A 120 -4.91 6.85 -3.53
C HIS A 120 -5.08 8.09 -2.66
N ASN A 121 -3.96 8.73 -2.32
CA ASN A 121 -3.96 9.95 -1.53
C ASN A 121 -3.58 11.14 -2.41
N TYR A 122 -4.53 12.05 -2.62
CA TYR A 122 -4.35 13.26 -3.42
C TYR A 122 -4.07 14.51 -2.57
N GLY A 123 -3.68 14.33 -1.33
CA GLY A 123 -3.37 15.39 -0.38
C GLY A 123 -4.37 15.48 0.78
N PRO A 124 -4.24 16.49 1.66
CA PRO A 124 -5.04 16.59 2.86
C PRO A 124 -6.55 16.57 2.59
N GLY A 125 -7.25 15.58 3.15
CA GLY A 125 -8.70 15.43 3.03
C GLY A 125 -9.20 15.01 1.63
N ARG A 126 -8.33 14.45 0.79
CA ARG A 126 -8.68 13.99 -0.56
C ARG A 126 -8.12 12.58 -0.80
N SER A 127 -8.75 11.59 -0.20
CA SER A 127 -8.43 10.19 -0.45
C SER A 127 -9.52 9.53 -1.27
N MET A 128 -9.11 8.70 -2.21
CA MET A 128 -9.98 7.83 -2.99
C MET A 128 -9.51 6.39 -2.78
N ALA A 129 -10.46 5.48 -2.66
CA ALA A 129 -10.15 4.07 -2.53
C ALA A 129 -11.05 3.23 -3.43
N SER A 130 -10.54 2.12 -3.91
CA SER A 130 -11.32 1.05 -4.52
C SER A 130 -11.13 -0.23 -3.72
N ILE A 131 -12.20 -0.99 -3.53
CA ILE A 131 -12.20 -2.26 -2.82
C ILE A 131 -13.17 -3.21 -3.49
N HIS A 132 -12.88 -4.50 -3.44
CA HIS A 132 -13.81 -5.54 -3.81
C HIS A 132 -14.62 -5.99 -2.60
N ALA A 133 -15.92 -6.21 -2.77
CA ALA A 133 -16.81 -6.71 -1.73
C ALA A 133 -17.53 -7.97 -2.20
N GLU A 134 -17.37 -9.07 -1.46
CA GLU A 134 -18.09 -10.31 -1.69
C GLU A 134 -19.55 -10.16 -1.25
N VAL A 135 -20.47 -10.43 -2.17
CA VAL A 135 -21.91 -10.42 -1.92
C VAL A 135 -22.52 -11.77 -2.30
N PRO A 136 -23.62 -12.23 -1.65
CA PRO A 136 -24.28 -13.48 -2.04
C PRO A 136 -24.80 -13.43 -3.48
N ASN A 137 -24.51 -14.45 -4.28
CA ASN A 137 -24.94 -14.54 -5.68
C ASN A 137 -26.45 -14.76 -5.86
N ASP A 138 -27.15 -15.17 -4.82
CA ASP A 138 -28.58 -15.45 -4.81
C ASP A 138 -29.46 -14.24 -4.38
N VAL A 139 -28.82 -13.12 -4.04
CA VAL A 139 -29.49 -11.85 -3.74
C VAL A 139 -29.71 -11.07 -5.04
N ASN A 140 -30.87 -10.40 -5.15
CA ASN A 140 -31.15 -9.57 -6.31
C ASN A 140 -30.08 -8.47 -6.46
N ILE A 141 -29.58 -8.27 -7.67
CA ILE A 141 -28.51 -7.30 -7.95
C ILE A 141 -28.89 -5.86 -7.54
N GLU A 142 -30.16 -5.47 -7.66
CA GLU A 142 -30.62 -4.15 -7.23
C GLU A 142 -30.48 -3.98 -5.72
N THR A 143 -30.79 -5.03 -4.94
CA THR A 143 -30.65 -5.04 -3.49
C THR A 143 -29.17 -4.98 -3.09
N SER A 144 -28.32 -5.77 -3.74
CA SER A 144 -26.88 -5.72 -3.48
C SER A 144 -26.29 -4.35 -3.83
N HIS A 145 -26.70 -3.76 -4.96
CA HIS A 145 -26.27 -2.42 -5.35
C HIS A 145 -26.73 -1.34 -4.36
N GLU A 146 -27.94 -1.43 -3.82
CA GLU A 146 -28.42 -0.48 -2.80
C GLU A 146 -27.59 -0.52 -1.52
N ILE A 147 -27.15 -1.73 -1.12
CA ILE A 147 -26.24 -1.90 0.02
C ILE A 147 -24.90 -1.21 -0.27
N ILE A 148 -24.28 -1.51 -1.41
CA ILE A 148 -23.00 -0.95 -1.84
C ILE A 148 -23.08 0.59 -1.90
N ASP A 149 -24.07 1.14 -2.55
CA ASP A 149 -24.25 2.59 -2.69
C ASP A 149 -24.42 3.30 -1.31
N ARG A 150 -25.05 2.62 -0.35
CA ARG A 150 -25.12 3.11 1.03
C ARG A 150 -23.75 3.10 1.70
N VAL A 151 -22.98 2.02 1.55
CA VAL A 151 -21.63 1.89 2.14
C VAL A 151 -20.68 2.95 1.56
N GLU A 152 -20.74 3.20 0.25
CA GLU A 152 -19.92 4.23 -0.40
C GLU A 152 -20.25 5.63 0.13
N ARG A 153 -21.55 5.98 0.31
CA ARG A 153 -21.96 7.26 0.91
C ARG A 153 -21.50 7.39 2.37
N GLU A 154 -21.70 6.34 3.16
CA GLU A 154 -21.30 6.35 4.56
C GLU A 154 -19.77 6.41 4.72
N ALA A 155 -19.01 5.80 3.82
CA ALA A 155 -17.55 5.90 3.81
C ALA A 155 -17.09 7.34 3.59
N LEU A 156 -17.74 8.08 2.69
CA LEU A 156 -17.45 9.49 2.47
C LEU A 156 -17.75 10.33 3.73
N GLU A 157 -18.90 10.07 4.37
CA GLU A 157 -19.36 10.83 5.54
C GLU A 157 -18.53 10.52 6.81
N GLN A 158 -18.23 9.23 7.07
CA GLN A 158 -17.62 8.78 8.32
C GLN A 158 -16.09 8.72 8.25
N LEU A 159 -15.53 8.34 7.09
CA LEU A 159 -14.08 8.19 6.89
C LEU A 159 -13.45 9.33 6.09
N GLY A 160 -14.25 10.15 5.40
CA GLY A 160 -13.76 11.19 4.50
C GLY A 160 -13.07 10.63 3.25
N ILE A 161 -13.38 9.39 2.86
CA ILE A 161 -12.78 8.66 1.74
C ILE A 161 -13.85 8.48 0.66
N MET A 162 -13.56 8.88 -0.58
CA MET A 162 -14.37 8.53 -1.73
C MET A 162 -14.10 7.06 -2.07
N LEU A 163 -14.98 6.18 -1.63
CA LEU A 163 -14.88 4.74 -1.82
C LEU A 163 -15.63 4.33 -3.08
N VAL A 164 -15.04 3.44 -3.87
CA VAL A 164 -15.68 2.75 -5.00
C VAL A 164 -15.60 1.25 -4.71
N ILE A 165 -16.74 0.57 -4.72
CA ILE A 165 -16.83 -0.85 -4.38
C ILE A 165 -17.20 -1.65 -5.61
N HIS A 166 -16.32 -2.58 -5.99
CA HIS A 166 -16.63 -3.61 -6.97
C HIS A 166 -17.35 -4.77 -6.27
N MET A 167 -18.50 -5.19 -6.82
CA MET A 167 -19.25 -6.32 -6.25
C MET A 167 -18.80 -7.64 -6.85
N ASP A 168 -18.40 -8.58 -6.00
CA ASP A 168 -18.05 -9.93 -6.38
C ASP A 168 -19.10 -10.93 -5.87
N PRO A 169 -19.97 -11.43 -6.75
CA PRO A 169 -20.97 -12.41 -6.36
C PRO A 169 -20.32 -13.76 -6.03
N VAL A 170 -20.50 -14.23 -4.79
CA VAL A 170 -19.97 -15.52 -4.33
C VAL A 170 -21.08 -16.52 -4.04
N GLU A 171 -20.79 -17.80 -4.29
CA GLU A 171 -21.71 -18.88 -4.01
C GLU A 171 -21.80 -19.13 -2.49
N THR A 172 -23.03 -19.18 -1.99
CA THR A 172 -23.31 -19.36 -0.55
C THR A 172 -24.17 -20.57 -0.22
N LYS A 173 -24.74 -21.25 -1.22
CA LYS A 173 -25.71 -22.34 -1.02
C LYS A 173 -25.32 -23.67 -1.65
N ASP A 174 -24.55 -23.67 -2.73
CA ASP A 174 -24.13 -24.91 -3.38
C ASP A 174 -23.04 -25.60 -2.54
N GLU A 175 -23.44 -26.66 -1.82
CA GLU A 175 -22.57 -27.44 -0.96
C GLU A 175 -21.33 -27.99 -1.71
N HIS A 176 -21.46 -28.34 -2.99
CA HIS A 176 -20.34 -28.83 -3.79
C HIS A 176 -19.28 -27.75 -4.05
N VAL A 177 -19.74 -26.52 -4.30
CA VAL A 177 -18.84 -25.37 -4.50
C VAL A 177 -18.15 -25.02 -3.18
N LEU A 178 -18.91 -24.98 -2.07
CA LEU A 178 -18.37 -24.67 -0.75
C LEU A 178 -17.35 -25.72 -0.28
N GLU A 179 -17.66 -27.01 -0.47
CA GLU A 179 -16.71 -28.08 -0.17
C GLU A 179 -15.43 -28.01 -1.03
N ALA A 180 -15.56 -27.68 -2.33
CA ALA A 180 -14.41 -27.52 -3.21
C ALA A 180 -13.54 -26.36 -2.75
N LYS A 181 -14.14 -25.20 -2.40
CA LYS A 181 -13.43 -24.03 -1.84
C LYS A 181 -12.68 -24.41 -0.57
N GLU A 182 -13.34 -25.10 0.37
CA GLU A 182 -12.72 -25.51 1.63
C GLU A 182 -11.52 -26.45 1.40
N LYS A 183 -11.62 -27.38 0.44
CA LYS A 183 -10.52 -28.28 0.07
C LYS A 183 -9.33 -27.49 -0.47
N VAL A 184 -9.57 -26.50 -1.34
CA VAL A 184 -8.51 -25.62 -1.86
C VAL A 184 -7.85 -24.85 -0.73
N GLU A 185 -8.63 -24.21 0.15
CA GLU A 185 -8.10 -23.47 1.30
C GLU A 185 -7.27 -24.34 2.25
N LYS A 186 -7.71 -25.57 2.52
CA LYS A 186 -6.95 -26.53 3.36
C LYS A 186 -5.59 -26.87 2.74
N VAL A 187 -5.56 -27.11 1.42
CA VAL A 187 -4.32 -27.37 0.69
C VAL A 187 -3.37 -26.18 0.80
N LEU A 188 -3.87 -24.97 0.57
CA LEU A 188 -3.07 -23.76 0.64
C LEU A 188 -2.51 -23.51 2.03
N ARG A 189 -3.33 -23.60 3.08
CA ARG A 189 -2.90 -23.42 4.47
C ARG A 189 -1.84 -24.46 4.89
N ALA A 190 -1.92 -25.68 4.34
CA ALA A 190 -0.92 -26.71 4.60
C ALA A 190 0.41 -26.45 3.87
N MET A 191 0.38 -25.76 2.73
CA MET A 191 1.57 -25.40 1.97
C MET A 191 2.26 -24.15 2.55
N ASP A 192 1.50 -23.08 2.77
CA ASP A 192 1.99 -21.84 3.35
C ASP A 192 0.81 -21.05 3.95
N PRO A 193 0.81 -20.77 5.27
CA PRO A 193 -0.25 -20.00 5.93
C PRO A 193 -0.43 -18.56 5.42
N LYS A 194 0.54 -18.03 4.65
CA LYS A 194 0.48 -16.70 4.04
C LYS A 194 -0.35 -16.66 2.75
N LEU A 195 -0.67 -17.81 2.18
CA LEU A 195 -1.48 -17.90 0.97
C LEU A 195 -2.96 -17.78 1.31
N SER A 196 -3.68 -17.04 0.49
CA SER A 196 -5.15 -16.91 0.58
C SER A 196 -5.75 -16.87 -0.81
N ILE A 197 -7.05 -17.17 -0.90
CA ILE A 197 -7.80 -17.09 -2.18
C ILE A 197 -9.01 -16.20 -2.00
N HIS A 198 -9.42 -15.59 -3.12
CA HIS A 198 -10.70 -14.96 -3.31
C HIS A 198 -11.24 -15.24 -4.72
N ASP A 199 -12.43 -14.76 -5.04
CA ASP A 199 -13.11 -14.97 -6.31
C ASP A 199 -13.24 -16.44 -6.72
N PHE A 200 -13.45 -17.33 -5.74
CA PHE A 200 -13.57 -18.75 -6.00
C PHE A 200 -14.86 -19.08 -6.76
N ARG A 201 -14.69 -19.70 -7.92
CA ARG A 201 -15.76 -20.18 -8.78
C ARG A 201 -15.51 -21.62 -9.22
N MET A 202 -16.56 -22.41 -9.33
CA MET A 202 -16.52 -23.76 -9.86
C MET A 202 -17.40 -23.88 -11.09
N VAL A 203 -16.82 -24.38 -12.19
CA VAL A 203 -17.57 -24.71 -13.40
C VAL A 203 -17.61 -26.23 -13.55
N PRO A 204 -18.74 -26.88 -13.20
CA PRO A 204 -18.88 -28.31 -13.28
C PRO A 204 -18.96 -28.79 -14.72
N GLY A 205 -18.33 -29.92 -14.98
CA GLY A 205 -18.40 -30.66 -16.26
C GLY A 205 -18.37 -32.15 -16.01
N THR A 206 -18.72 -32.95 -17.02
CA THR A 206 -18.75 -34.42 -16.90
C THR A 206 -17.37 -35.01 -16.69
N ASP A 207 -16.39 -34.57 -17.49
CA ASP A 207 -15.04 -35.13 -17.50
C ASP A 207 -14.03 -34.24 -16.82
N GLN A 208 -14.38 -32.97 -16.59
CA GLN A 208 -13.51 -31.94 -16.04
C GLN A 208 -14.33 -30.96 -15.21
N ILE A 209 -13.79 -30.56 -14.07
CA ILE A 209 -14.33 -29.52 -13.17
C ILE A 209 -13.31 -28.40 -13.09
N ASN A 210 -13.64 -27.21 -13.56
CA ASN A 210 -12.74 -26.07 -13.48
C ASN A 210 -12.94 -25.36 -12.15
N LEU A 211 -11.85 -25.25 -11.37
CA LEU A 211 -11.76 -24.43 -10.18
C LEU A 211 -11.03 -23.14 -10.57
N ILE A 212 -11.75 -22.02 -10.51
CA ILE A 212 -11.25 -20.70 -10.92
C ILE A 212 -11.14 -19.86 -9.67
N PHE A 213 -9.97 -19.33 -9.39
CA PHE A 213 -9.76 -18.47 -8.22
C PHE A 213 -8.49 -17.63 -8.35
N ASP A 214 -8.46 -16.54 -7.62
CA ASP A 214 -7.31 -15.69 -7.50
C ASP A 214 -6.53 -16.06 -6.23
N LEU A 215 -5.22 -16.28 -6.40
CA LEU A 215 -4.30 -16.70 -5.36
C LEU A 215 -3.42 -15.54 -4.93
N VAL A 216 -3.64 -15.05 -3.71
CA VAL A 216 -2.82 -13.98 -3.12
C VAL A 216 -1.54 -14.58 -2.58
N VAL A 217 -0.41 -14.07 -3.08
CA VAL A 217 0.93 -14.47 -2.66
C VAL A 217 1.69 -13.29 -2.06
N PRO A 218 2.63 -13.55 -1.13
CA PRO A 218 3.54 -12.51 -0.62
C PRO A 218 4.34 -11.85 -1.74
N PHE A 219 4.58 -10.53 -1.61
CA PHE A 219 5.29 -9.74 -2.62
C PHE A 219 6.73 -10.21 -2.87
N GLU A 220 7.36 -10.82 -1.85
CA GLU A 220 8.71 -11.38 -1.95
C GLU A 220 8.81 -12.68 -2.78
N TYR A 221 7.68 -13.24 -3.29
CA TYR A 221 7.69 -14.45 -4.08
C TYR A 221 7.95 -14.14 -5.55
N ASP A 222 9.13 -14.58 -6.03
CA ASP A 222 9.50 -14.44 -7.43
C ASP A 222 8.65 -15.36 -8.35
N GLN A 223 8.72 -15.12 -9.65
CA GLN A 223 7.95 -15.87 -10.65
C GLN A 223 8.19 -17.39 -10.56
N LYS A 224 9.42 -17.81 -10.25
CA LYS A 224 9.76 -19.24 -10.14
C LYS A 224 9.03 -19.89 -8.96
N LYS A 225 8.96 -19.19 -7.84
CA LYS A 225 8.25 -19.67 -6.65
C LYS A 225 6.75 -19.70 -6.89
N GLN A 226 6.19 -18.69 -7.57
CA GLN A 226 4.78 -18.64 -7.95
C GLN A 226 4.42 -19.82 -8.90
N ASP A 227 5.23 -20.09 -9.91
CA ASP A 227 5.01 -21.21 -10.84
C ASP A 227 5.11 -22.58 -10.13
N HIS A 228 6.03 -22.70 -9.18
CA HIS A 228 6.15 -23.90 -8.34
C HIS A 228 4.90 -24.10 -7.47
N ILE A 229 4.41 -23.06 -6.81
CA ILE A 229 3.20 -23.10 -5.98
C ILE A 229 1.99 -23.48 -6.84
N ARG A 230 1.80 -22.83 -7.99
CA ARG A 230 0.72 -23.16 -8.94
C ARG A 230 0.73 -24.63 -9.32
N SER A 231 1.90 -25.15 -9.69
CA SER A 231 2.05 -26.55 -10.08
C SER A 231 1.79 -27.53 -8.93
N ALA A 232 2.24 -27.17 -7.73
CA ALA A 232 2.03 -27.98 -6.53
C ALA A 232 0.56 -28.03 -6.12
N ILE A 233 -0.15 -26.89 -6.15
CA ILE A 233 -1.59 -26.80 -5.87
C ILE A 233 -2.36 -27.70 -6.84
N MET A 234 -2.09 -27.56 -8.14
CA MET A 234 -2.75 -28.38 -9.18
C MET A 234 -2.51 -29.86 -8.95
N GLY A 235 -1.26 -30.27 -8.67
CA GLY A 235 -0.92 -31.67 -8.40
C GLY A 235 -1.64 -32.25 -7.16
N VAL A 236 -1.74 -31.49 -6.09
CA VAL A 236 -2.44 -31.93 -4.86
C VAL A 236 -3.95 -32.02 -5.08
N LEU A 237 -4.55 -31.03 -5.74
CA LEU A 237 -5.99 -31.03 -5.99
C LEU A 237 -6.42 -32.13 -6.95
N GLN A 238 -5.58 -32.50 -7.94
CA GLN A 238 -5.83 -33.65 -8.82
C GLN A 238 -5.71 -35.00 -8.11
N ILE A 239 -5.01 -35.09 -6.99
CA ILE A 239 -5.04 -36.29 -6.12
C ILE A 239 -6.38 -36.38 -5.38
N VAL A 240 -6.98 -35.24 -5.02
CA VAL A 240 -8.29 -35.19 -4.32
C VAL A 240 -9.43 -35.57 -5.28
N ASP A 241 -9.44 -34.98 -6.49
CA ASP A 241 -10.34 -35.37 -7.56
C ASP A 241 -9.61 -35.18 -8.91
N PRO A 242 -9.36 -36.26 -9.66
CA PRO A 242 -8.66 -36.21 -10.95
C PRO A 242 -9.31 -35.30 -12.00
N ARG A 243 -10.59 -34.97 -11.85
CA ARG A 243 -11.31 -34.07 -12.75
C ARG A 243 -11.01 -32.59 -12.49
N TYR A 244 -10.40 -32.24 -11.34
CA TYR A 244 -10.09 -30.84 -11.01
C TYR A 244 -9.02 -30.26 -11.93
N GLN A 245 -9.37 -29.17 -12.57
CA GLN A 245 -8.48 -28.32 -13.35
C GLN A 245 -8.51 -26.91 -12.74
N CYS A 246 -7.32 -26.39 -12.41
CA CYS A 246 -7.24 -25.09 -11.75
C CYS A 246 -6.90 -24.00 -12.76
N VAL A 247 -7.69 -22.94 -12.77
CA VAL A 247 -7.40 -21.67 -13.44
C VAL A 247 -7.07 -20.66 -12.34
N ILE A 248 -5.79 -20.39 -12.16
CA ILE A 248 -5.27 -19.60 -11.04
C ILE A 248 -4.67 -18.30 -11.58
N THR A 249 -5.25 -17.17 -11.17
CA THR A 249 -4.63 -15.86 -11.31
C THR A 249 -3.72 -15.64 -10.09
N MET A 250 -2.47 -15.21 -10.30
CA MET A 250 -1.55 -14.93 -9.21
C MET A 250 -1.58 -13.45 -8.91
N GLU A 251 -1.84 -13.09 -7.67
CA GLU A 251 -1.91 -11.71 -7.23
C GLU A 251 -1.01 -11.43 -6.03
N HIS A 252 -0.57 -10.19 -5.91
CA HIS A 252 0.20 -9.74 -4.77
C HIS A 252 -0.71 -8.96 -3.81
N SER A 253 -0.55 -9.21 -2.51
CA SER A 253 -1.26 -8.44 -1.51
C SER A 253 -0.90 -6.95 -1.60
N TYR A 254 -1.90 -6.09 -1.66
CA TYR A 254 -1.73 -4.63 -1.57
C TYR A 254 -1.47 -4.13 -0.13
N LYS A 255 -1.43 -5.05 0.85
CA LYS A 255 -1.09 -4.72 2.25
C LYS A 255 0.42 -4.49 2.37
N ALA A 256 0.82 -3.42 3.06
CA ALA A 256 2.20 -3.28 3.49
C ALA A 256 2.53 -4.42 4.48
N HIS A 257 3.63 -5.12 4.26
CA HIS A 257 4.11 -6.10 5.23
C HIS A 257 4.72 -5.38 6.43
N VAL A 258 4.27 -5.75 7.62
CA VAL A 258 4.85 -5.33 8.91
C VAL A 258 6.05 -6.20 9.23
#